data_f7618ca4648e15366e08cfa1b252a3cd
#
_entry.id   f7618ca4648e15366e08cfa1b252a3cd
#
_cell.length_a   1.000
_cell.length_b   1.000
_cell.length_c   1.000
_cell.angle_alpha   90.00
_cell.angle_beta   90.00
_cell.angle_gamma   90.00
#
_symmetry.space_group_name_H-M   'P 1'
#
loop_
_entity.id
_entity.type
_entity.pdbx_description
1 polymer ?
#
loop_
_entity_poly.entity_id
_entity_poly.type
_entity_poly.pdbx_seq_one_letter_code
_entity_poly.pdbx_strand_id
1 'polypeptide(L)'
;NSIKVPVSPGIYEMHLTGNTSLAIVLINKENKCKAGVIDFDDHKKGGIKKKFNYDLLLKKIKFFNFPLNVFTSKTGGAHAWLFLDQFYPAHAVRHILKKFAYALGYERETPAIEIFPKSDVLNGLGKKVNLPYTGGNSRVLLNNDAEDQTFAEFLKLAPERVTNLQYLAKFKLLDHGKKQHRNERTFAFAVFAKHHFNDWEKRVRAYNELFNDPPLGKAPKDSPNRLEELIKSVSKKDYTSIENEKPPSKNPSAWREGTTAKEIYETNYPDIEWIVDGLIGPGVTFISGKSKIGKSFAGLQIDYAVETGGTFLGCKCAKGKVLHYSLEDGKRRNKRRWQTMGISPNEALYQFRDRKTKIPLLTMGLEEEIEDWIKATPDAKMVIIDPYIKVKKTRTMEKLERPLCHDKYNYHLTKPNTYHFSTHKKVSPKCIAGTSG
;
A
#
# COMPACT_ATOMS: atom_id res chain seq x y z
N ASN A 1 11.83 30.21 20.44
CA ASN A 1 12.58 29.42 21.43
C ASN A 1 11.58 28.48 22.14
N SER A 2 11.82 27.17 22.11
CA SER A 2 11.00 26.20 22.86
C SER A 2 11.62 26.01 24.22
N ILE A 3 10.87 26.35 25.26
CA ILE A 3 11.29 26.15 26.65
C ILE A 3 10.72 24.81 27.12
N LYS A 4 11.56 23.94 27.68
CA LYS A 4 11.12 22.71 28.33
C LYS A 4 10.80 23.05 29.80
N VAL A 5 9.53 22.91 30.14
CA VAL A 5 9.09 23.09 31.53
C VAL A 5 8.36 21.82 31.98
N PRO A 6 8.45 21.46 33.26
CA PRO A 6 7.62 20.40 33.82
C PRO A 6 6.13 20.71 33.59
N VAL A 7 5.35 19.69 33.31
CA VAL A 7 3.91 19.84 33.15
C VAL A 7 3.28 20.10 34.51
N SER A 8 2.62 21.24 34.67
CA SER A 8 1.90 21.64 35.86
C SER A 8 0.53 22.20 35.50
N PRO A 9 -0.46 22.21 36.41
CA PRO A 9 -1.77 22.82 36.14
C PRO A 9 -1.67 24.26 35.66
N GLY A 10 -0.80 25.09 36.29
CA GLY A 10 -0.62 26.49 35.91
C GLY A 10 -0.14 26.71 34.48
N ILE A 11 0.61 25.77 33.88
CA ILE A 11 1.05 25.91 32.51
C ILE A 11 -0.10 25.72 31.50
N TYR A 12 -1.08 24.88 31.85
CA TYR A 12 -2.31 24.73 31.04
C TYR A 12 -3.17 25.99 31.15
N GLU A 13 -3.27 26.59 32.35
CA GLU A 13 -3.97 27.84 32.54
C GLU A 13 -3.34 28.96 31.70
N MET A 14 -2.02 29.09 31.69
CA MET A 14 -1.30 30.03 30.83
C MET A 14 -1.58 29.77 29.34
N HIS A 15 -1.78 28.54 28.92
CA HIS A 15 -2.15 28.20 27.55
C HIS A 15 -3.58 28.62 27.23
N LEU A 16 -4.53 28.32 28.11
CA LEU A 16 -5.95 28.67 27.95
C LEU A 16 -6.20 30.16 28.00
N THR A 17 -5.41 30.90 28.78
CA THR A 17 -5.45 32.38 28.82
C THR A 17 -4.70 33.07 27.71
N GLY A 18 -3.93 32.31 26.89
CA GLY A 18 -3.17 32.85 25.76
C GLY A 18 -1.79 33.40 26.09
N ASN A 19 -1.38 33.38 27.39
CA ASN A 19 -0.08 33.85 27.83
C ASN A 19 1.07 33.00 27.29
N THR A 20 0.78 31.74 26.92
CA THR A 20 1.74 30.85 26.23
C THR A 20 1.00 29.92 25.28
N SER A 21 1.72 29.35 24.32
CA SER A 21 1.18 28.31 23.43
C SER A 21 1.90 26.99 23.67
N LEU A 22 1.19 25.99 24.14
CA LEU A 22 1.73 24.67 24.38
C LEU A 22 1.70 23.79 23.13
N ALA A 23 2.72 22.96 23.02
CA ALA A 23 2.77 21.88 22.03
C ALA A 23 3.29 20.62 22.71
N ILE A 24 2.78 19.48 22.29
CA ILE A 24 3.17 18.18 22.86
C ILE A 24 3.80 17.28 21.81
N VAL A 25 4.67 16.39 22.28
CA VAL A 25 5.16 15.26 21.50
C VAL A 25 4.30 14.06 21.85
N LEU A 26 3.62 13.52 20.85
CA LEU A 26 2.61 12.45 21.05
C LEU A 26 3.22 11.08 21.34
N ILE A 27 4.51 10.88 21.07
CA ILE A 27 5.22 9.62 21.30
C ILE A 27 6.08 9.70 22.57
N ASN A 28 5.98 8.70 23.43
CA ASN A 28 6.77 8.60 24.67
C ASN A 28 8.07 7.82 24.45
N LYS A 29 8.90 7.69 25.51
CA LYS A 29 10.17 6.97 25.46
C LYS A 29 10.05 5.46 25.14
N GLU A 30 8.88 4.88 25.34
CA GLU A 30 8.54 3.49 25.04
C GLU A 30 8.01 3.32 23.60
N ASN A 31 8.08 4.36 22.78
CA ASN A 31 7.52 4.40 21.43
C ASN A 31 6.00 4.15 21.38
N LYS A 32 5.29 4.57 22.42
CA LYS A 32 3.83 4.49 22.51
C LYS A 32 3.21 5.87 22.53
N CYS A 33 1.95 5.97 22.12
CA CYS A 33 1.15 7.19 22.15
C CYS A 33 -0.26 6.94 22.62
N LYS A 34 -0.87 7.95 23.27
CA LYS A 34 -2.26 7.94 23.72
C LYS A 34 -3.16 8.83 22.87
N ALA A 35 -2.59 9.46 21.86
CA ALA A 35 -3.32 10.24 20.85
C ALA A 35 -2.56 10.22 19.51
N GLY A 36 -3.30 10.53 18.46
CA GLY A 36 -2.74 10.76 17.15
C GLY A 36 -3.45 11.89 16.43
N VAL A 37 -2.81 12.50 15.44
CA VAL A 37 -3.37 13.64 14.71
C VAL A 37 -3.12 13.48 13.23
N ILE A 38 -4.15 13.77 12.44
CA ILE A 38 -4.01 14.08 11.02
C ILE A 38 -4.09 15.60 10.90
N ASP A 39 -2.98 16.20 10.49
CA ASP A 39 -2.89 17.64 10.25
C ASP A 39 -3.15 17.90 8.76
N PHE A 40 -4.21 18.62 8.48
CA PHE A 40 -4.62 19.01 7.14
C PHE A 40 -4.20 20.46 6.90
N ASP A 41 -3.04 20.64 6.30
CA ASP A 41 -2.53 21.94 5.93
C ASP A 41 -2.97 22.30 4.50
N ASP A 42 -3.55 23.48 4.33
CA ASP A 42 -3.84 24.03 3.00
C ASP A 42 -2.58 24.74 2.45
N HIS A 43 -1.56 23.95 2.10
CA HIS A 43 -0.37 24.49 1.48
C HIS A 43 -0.67 24.91 0.03
N LYS A 44 -0.63 26.20 -0.20
CA LYS A 44 -0.78 26.85 -1.51
C LYS A 44 0.05 26.21 -2.61
N LYS A 45 -0.57 25.75 -3.67
CA LYS A 45 0.00 25.77 -5.00
C LYS A 45 -0.61 26.97 -5.73
N GLY A 46 0.19 28.02 -5.98
CA GLY A 46 -0.20 29.10 -6.89
C GLY A 46 -0.87 30.33 -6.29
N GLY A 47 -0.61 30.71 -5.05
CA GLY A 47 -0.91 32.09 -4.56
C GLY A 47 -2.33 32.37 -4.07
N ILE A 48 -3.35 31.61 -4.41
CA ILE A 48 -4.74 31.82 -3.98
C ILE A 48 -5.05 30.92 -2.78
N LYS A 49 -5.36 31.50 -1.62
CA LYS A 49 -5.85 30.77 -0.44
C LYS A 49 -7.27 30.27 -0.71
N LYS A 50 -7.42 28.98 -1.04
CA LYS A 50 -8.74 28.37 -0.99
C LYS A 50 -9.09 28.14 0.49
N LYS A 51 -10.25 28.62 0.94
CA LYS A 51 -10.74 28.40 2.31
C LYS A 51 -10.90 26.88 2.52
N PHE A 52 -10.35 26.34 3.61
CA PHE A 52 -10.49 24.92 3.95
C PHE A 52 -11.97 24.59 4.16
N ASN A 53 -12.42 23.48 3.57
CA ASN A 53 -13.82 23.08 3.63
C ASN A 53 -14.05 22.12 4.81
N TYR A 54 -14.29 22.69 6.00
CA TYR A 54 -14.56 21.92 7.23
C TYR A 54 -15.81 21.07 7.10
N ASP A 55 -16.90 21.60 6.52
CA ASP A 55 -18.16 20.89 6.33
C ASP A 55 -17.96 19.61 5.52
N LEU A 56 -17.22 19.68 4.42
CA LEU A 56 -16.89 18.49 3.63
C LEU A 56 -16.06 17.46 4.40
N LEU A 57 -15.07 17.92 5.20
CA LEU A 57 -14.26 17.02 6.02
C LEU A 57 -15.12 16.32 7.08
N LEU A 58 -15.96 17.05 7.78
CA LEU A 58 -16.87 16.51 8.80
C LEU A 58 -17.87 15.52 8.21
N LYS A 59 -18.48 15.84 7.05
CA LYS A 59 -19.37 14.92 6.32
C LYS A 59 -18.67 13.62 5.94
N LYS A 60 -17.41 13.68 5.50
CA LYS A 60 -16.63 12.48 5.19
C LYS A 60 -16.29 11.65 6.43
N ILE A 61 -15.91 12.30 7.53
CA ILE A 61 -15.65 11.64 8.82
C ILE A 61 -16.92 10.94 9.32
N LYS A 62 -18.07 11.63 9.25
CA LYS A 62 -19.38 11.07 9.62
C LYS A 62 -19.79 9.91 8.72
N PHE A 63 -19.54 10.01 7.41
CA PHE A 63 -19.84 8.95 6.44
C PHE A 63 -19.17 7.61 6.80
N PHE A 64 -17.91 7.65 7.24
CA PHE A 64 -17.18 6.48 7.68
C PHE A 64 -17.33 6.17 9.18
N ASN A 65 -18.01 7.04 9.94
CA ASN A 65 -18.10 6.97 11.39
C ASN A 65 -16.73 6.92 12.08
N PHE A 66 -15.76 7.72 11.60
CA PHE A 66 -14.43 7.77 12.21
C PHE A 66 -14.46 8.51 13.54
N PRO A 67 -13.81 7.99 14.59
CA PRO A 67 -13.74 8.65 15.90
C PRO A 67 -12.68 9.77 15.89
N LEU A 68 -12.76 10.65 14.91
CA LEU A 68 -11.87 11.79 14.75
C LEU A 68 -12.53 13.07 15.23
N ASN A 69 -11.81 13.84 16.02
CA ASN A 69 -12.24 15.13 16.57
C ASN A 69 -11.56 16.24 15.77
N VAL A 70 -12.31 17.02 15.03
CA VAL A 70 -11.78 18.05 14.13
C VAL A 70 -11.68 19.38 14.87
N PHE A 71 -10.46 19.89 14.96
CA PHE A 71 -10.15 21.21 15.50
C PHE A 71 -9.68 22.12 14.36
N THR A 72 -10.01 23.40 14.45
CA THR A 72 -9.45 24.41 13.54
C THR A 72 -7.94 24.54 13.74
N SER A 73 -7.18 24.89 12.69
CA SER A 73 -5.75 25.20 12.83
C SER A 73 -5.51 26.70 12.73
N LYS A 74 -4.36 27.17 13.26
CA LYS A 74 -3.97 28.59 13.18
C LYS A 74 -3.82 29.09 11.74
N THR A 75 -3.46 28.20 10.84
CA THR A 75 -3.19 28.52 9.41
C THR A 75 -4.43 28.44 8.53
N GLY A 76 -5.59 28.08 9.09
CA GLY A 76 -6.87 27.92 8.38
C GLY A 76 -7.12 26.51 7.87
N GLY A 77 -6.24 25.53 8.18
CA GLY A 77 -6.45 24.10 7.98
C GLY A 77 -7.16 23.44 9.16
N ALA A 78 -7.02 22.12 9.31
CA ALA A 78 -7.67 21.36 10.37
C ALA A 78 -6.72 20.33 11.02
N HIS A 79 -6.87 20.13 12.33
CA HIS A 79 -6.25 19.03 13.05
C HIS A 79 -7.34 18.02 13.44
N ALA A 80 -7.34 16.82 12.85
CA ALA A 80 -8.22 15.75 13.26
C ALA A 80 -7.53 14.85 14.29
N TRP A 81 -7.96 14.97 15.55
CA TRP A 81 -7.41 14.26 16.69
C TRP A 81 -8.12 12.94 16.91
N LEU A 82 -7.33 11.90 17.13
CA LEU A 82 -7.76 10.60 17.64
C LEU A 82 -7.32 10.48 19.10
N PHE A 83 -8.26 10.31 20.03
CA PHE A 83 -7.97 10.09 21.45
C PHE A 83 -8.13 8.60 21.78
N LEU A 84 -7.18 8.07 22.55
CA LEU A 84 -7.10 6.65 22.88
C LEU A 84 -7.21 6.43 24.39
N ASP A 85 -7.85 5.33 24.79
CA ASP A 85 -8.08 4.96 26.18
C ASP A 85 -6.78 4.69 26.95
N GLN A 86 -5.76 4.17 26.27
CA GLN A 86 -4.46 3.85 26.84
C GLN A 86 -3.31 4.11 25.83
N PHE A 87 -2.08 3.85 26.25
CA PHE A 87 -0.92 3.95 25.38
C PHE A 87 -0.81 2.75 24.45
N TYR A 88 -0.77 3.00 23.14
CA TYR A 88 -0.57 2.01 22.10
C TYR A 88 0.73 2.24 21.32
N PRO A 89 1.33 1.21 20.68
CA PRO A 89 2.49 1.38 19.84
C PRO A 89 2.27 2.44 18.76
N ALA A 90 3.20 3.39 18.63
CA ALA A 90 3.07 4.51 17.71
C ALA A 90 2.88 4.09 16.25
N HIS A 91 3.57 3.01 15.81
CA HIS A 91 3.41 2.47 14.46
C HIS A 91 1.97 2.01 14.16
N ALA A 92 1.29 1.40 15.15
CA ALA A 92 -0.08 0.92 14.98
C ALA A 92 -1.07 2.09 14.86
N VAL A 93 -0.92 3.12 15.70
CA VAL A 93 -1.74 4.33 15.63
C VAL A 93 -1.51 5.09 14.32
N ARG A 94 -0.25 5.27 13.91
CA ARG A 94 0.09 5.87 12.61
C ARG A 94 -0.51 5.10 11.43
N HIS A 95 -0.46 3.78 11.47
CA HIS A 95 -1.03 2.94 10.42
C HIS A 95 -2.54 3.17 10.26
N ILE A 96 -3.28 3.26 11.37
CA ILE A 96 -4.71 3.53 11.35
C ILE A 96 -5.00 4.94 10.84
N LEU A 97 -4.27 5.95 11.32
CA LEU A 97 -4.45 7.33 10.84
C LEU A 97 -4.16 7.46 9.35
N LYS A 98 -3.15 6.75 8.83
CA LYS A 98 -2.89 6.67 7.39
C LYS A 98 -4.06 6.08 6.63
N LYS A 99 -4.65 4.99 7.13
CA LYS A 99 -5.85 4.40 6.51
C LYS A 99 -7.03 5.36 6.52
N PHE A 100 -7.25 6.10 7.62
CA PHE A 100 -8.30 7.10 7.71
C PHE A 100 -8.07 8.24 6.71
N ALA A 101 -6.86 8.78 6.64
CA ALA A 101 -6.51 9.81 5.67
C ALA A 101 -6.79 9.36 4.22
N TYR A 102 -6.43 8.13 3.87
CA TYR A 102 -6.74 7.57 2.55
C TYR A 102 -8.23 7.44 2.28
N ALA A 103 -8.97 6.91 3.24
CA ALA A 103 -10.42 6.78 3.10
C ALA A 103 -11.09 8.15 2.95
N LEU A 104 -10.57 9.19 3.58
CA LEU A 104 -11.01 10.58 3.44
C LEU A 104 -10.63 11.21 2.08
N GLY A 105 -9.86 10.50 1.26
CA GLY A 105 -9.47 10.94 -0.08
C GLY A 105 -8.14 11.69 -0.16
N TYR A 106 -7.34 11.65 0.92
CA TYR A 106 -6.00 12.25 0.94
C TYR A 106 -4.95 11.21 0.60
N GLU A 107 -4.09 11.52 -0.37
CA GLU A 107 -2.96 10.66 -0.71
C GLU A 107 -1.90 10.69 0.41
N ARG A 108 -0.98 9.70 0.37
CA ARG A 108 0.15 9.58 1.32
C ARG A 108 0.74 10.93 1.67
N GLU A 109 1.28 11.02 2.92
CA GLU A 109 1.96 12.20 3.47
C GLU A 109 2.53 13.09 2.36
N THR A 110 1.69 14.00 1.91
CA THR A 110 2.02 15.07 0.98
C THR A 110 2.28 16.32 1.82
N PRO A 111 2.83 17.40 1.29
CA PRO A 111 2.87 18.67 2.02
C PRO A 111 1.51 19.13 2.55
N ALA A 112 0.41 18.61 2.02
CA ALA A 112 -0.95 18.95 2.43
C ALA A 112 -1.48 18.14 3.62
N ILE A 113 -0.81 17.04 4.01
CA ILE A 113 -1.20 16.22 5.17
C ILE A 113 0.02 15.77 5.94
N GLU A 114 -0.02 15.99 7.24
CA GLU A 114 0.96 15.45 8.16
C GLU A 114 0.28 14.53 9.18
N ILE A 115 0.96 13.42 9.55
CA ILE A 115 0.44 12.46 10.55
C ILE A 115 1.36 12.45 11.75
N PHE A 116 0.79 12.67 12.93
CA PHE A 116 1.48 12.63 14.21
C PHE A 116 1.02 11.43 15.06
N PRO A 117 1.95 10.75 15.77
CA PRO A 117 3.39 11.01 15.80
C PRO A 117 4.04 10.85 14.43
N LYS A 118 5.08 11.65 14.13
CA LYS A 118 5.75 11.67 12.81
C LYS A 118 6.56 10.41 12.51
N SER A 119 6.99 9.70 13.53
CA SER A 119 7.82 8.48 13.44
C SER A 119 7.27 7.39 14.35
N ASP A 120 7.64 6.16 14.05
CA ASP A 120 7.28 5.00 14.85
C ASP A 120 8.16 4.86 16.10
N VAL A 121 9.30 5.56 16.11
CA VAL A 121 10.30 5.58 17.18
C VAL A 121 10.59 7.02 17.57
N LEU A 122 10.77 7.27 18.87
CA LEU A 122 11.15 8.58 19.39
C LEU A 122 12.62 8.86 19.06
N ASN A 123 12.85 9.74 18.08
CA ASN A 123 14.20 10.22 17.73
C ASN A 123 14.42 11.63 18.28
N GLY A 124 15.36 11.77 19.20
CA GLY A 124 15.66 13.04 19.87
C GLY A 124 14.46 13.58 20.63
N LEU A 125 14.09 14.84 20.40
CA LEU A 125 12.96 15.49 21.09
C LEU A 125 11.59 15.15 20.49
N GLY A 126 11.56 14.44 19.34
CA GLY A 126 10.34 14.20 18.58
C GLY A 126 9.76 15.46 17.93
N LYS A 127 8.80 15.24 17.04
CA LYS A 127 8.02 16.34 16.43
C LYS A 127 6.80 16.62 17.30
N LYS A 128 6.56 17.90 17.54
CA LYS A 128 5.46 18.39 18.39
C LYS A 128 4.28 18.85 17.56
N VAL A 129 3.08 18.71 18.13
CA VAL A 129 1.83 19.25 17.62
C VAL A 129 1.27 20.26 18.65
N ASN A 130 0.72 21.36 18.17
CA ASN A 130 0.16 22.39 19.04
C ASN A 130 -1.15 21.91 19.66
N LEU A 131 -1.32 22.20 20.95
CA LEU A 131 -2.57 21.91 21.67
C LEU A 131 -3.70 22.82 21.20
N PRO A 132 -4.95 22.33 21.23
CA PRO A 132 -6.15 23.14 21.03
C PRO A 132 -6.37 24.19 22.11
N TYR A 133 -7.27 25.13 21.87
CA TYR A 133 -7.77 26.15 22.80
C TYR A 133 -6.72 27.12 23.34
N THR A 134 -5.67 27.45 22.58
CA THR A 134 -4.76 28.53 22.93
C THR A 134 -5.54 29.85 23.04
N GLY A 135 -5.48 30.53 24.20
CA GLY A 135 -6.27 31.74 24.45
C GLY A 135 -7.78 31.50 24.54
N GLY A 136 -8.19 30.24 24.77
CA GLY A 136 -9.59 29.85 24.90
C GLY A 136 -10.39 29.73 23.60
N ASN A 137 -9.96 30.40 22.54
CA ASN A 137 -10.72 30.58 21.31
C ASN A 137 -9.95 30.30 20.01
N SER A 138 -8.74 29.78 20.11
CA SER A 138 -7.94 29.38 18.94
C SER A 138 -7.77 27.88 18.88
N ARG A 139 -7.86 27.30 17.68
CA ARG A 139 -7.84 25.86 17.46
C ARG A 139 -8.97 25.14 18.23
N VAL A 140 -10.19 25.61 18.00
CA VAL A 140 -11.38 25.10 18.66
C VAL A 140 -11.91 23.85 18.02
N LEU A 141 -12.56 23.00 18.82
CA LEU A 141 -13.29 21.83 18.31
C LEU A 141 -14.49 22.28 17.48
N LEU A 142 -14.73 21.61 16.38
CA LEU A 142 -15.93 21.80 15.56
C LEU A 142 -16.99 20.74 15.92
N ASN A 143 -18.26 21.17 15.99
CA ASN A 143 -19.39 20.25 16.02
C ASN A 143 -19.68 19.66 14.62
N ASN A 144 -20.74 18.86 14.51
CA ASN A 144 -21.11 18.23 13.23
C ASN A 144 -21.56 19.22 12.15
N ASP A 145 -21.91 20.44 12.52
CA ASP A 145 -22.39 21.52 11.64
C ASP A 145 -21.30 22.55 11.36
N ALA A 146 -20.04 22.21 11.68
CA ALA A 146 -18.84 23.04 11.54
C ALA A 146 -18.85 24.32 12.38
N GLU A 147 -19.60 24.33 13.51
CA GLU A 147 -19.63 25.43 14.46
C GLU A 147 -18.61 25.22 15.57
N ASP A 148 -18.03 26.30 16.05
CA ASP A 148 -17.03 26.32 17.11
C ASP A 148 -17.63 25.86 18.46
N GLN A 149 -16.99 24.91 19.10
CA GLN A 149 -17.32 24.48 20.47
C GLN A 149 -16.38 25.10 21.49
N THR A 150 -16.93 25.57 22.58
CA THR A 150 -16.17 26.10 23.72
C THR A 150 -15.32 25.00 24.38
N PHE A 151 -14.30 25.41 25.12
CA PHE A 151 -13.49 24.45 25.91
C PHE A 151 -14.34 23.71 26.98
N ALA A 152 -15.32 24.35 27.57
CA ALA A 152 -16.21 23.72 28.53
C ALA A 152 -17.11 22.64 27.92
N GLU A 153 -17.62 22.87 26.70
CA GLU A 153 -18.37 21.86 25.93
C GLU A 153 -17.48 20.70 25.54
N PHE A 154 -16.26 20.98 25.08
CA PHE A 154 -15.29 19.92 24.78
C PHE A 154 -15.01 19.03 25.99
N LEU A 155 -14.79 19.61 27.17
CA LEU A 155 -14.53 18.84 28.39
C LEU A 155 -15.69 17.93 28.79
N LYS A 156 -16.94 18.35 28.58
CA LYS A 156 -18.13 17.51 28.82
C LYS A 156 -18.16 16.30 27.85
N LEU A 157 -17.74 16.48 26.61
CA LEU A 157 -17.78 15.45 25.57
C LEU A 157 -16.50 14.58 25.54
N ALA A 158 -15.42 15.03 26.15
CA ALA A 158 -14.11 14.38 26.05
C ALA A 158 -14.11 12.91 26.49
N PRO A 159 -14.82 12.48 27.58
CA PRO A 159 -14.88 11.07 27.96
C PRO A 159 -15.48 10.16 26.88
N GLU A 160 -16.49 10.63 26.15
CA GLU A 160 -17.21 9.88 25.11
C GLU A 160 -16.42 9.82 23.81
N ARG A 161 -15.41 10.67 23.65
CA ARG A 161 -14.59 10.80 22.42
C ARG A 161 -13.33 9.98 22.45
N VAL A 162 -13.15 9.16 23.47
CA VAL A 162 -12.01 8.23 23.61
C VAL A 162 -12.37 6.88 23.00
N THR A 163 -11.45 6.30 22.27
CA THR A 163 -11.64 5.00 21.61
C THR A 163 -10.46 4.06 21.89
N ASN A 164 -10.58 2.80 21.50
CA ASN A 164 -9.51 1.83 21.62
C ASN A 164 -9.05 1.27 20.27
N LEU A 165 -7.82 0.78 20.23
CA LEU A 165 -7.21 0.30 18.99
C LEU A 165 -7.92 -0.94 18.44
N GLN A 166 -8.51 -1.78 19.29
CA GLN A 166 -9.25 -2.97 18.85
C GLN A 166 -10.53 -2.60 18.10
N TYR A 167 -11.24 -1.56 18.58
CA TYR A 167 -12.37 -1.00 17.86
C TYR A 167 -11.94 -0.46 16.50
N LEU A 168 -10.83 0.30 16.46
CA LEU A 168 -10.30 0.87 15.21
C LEU A 168 -9.87 -0.19 14.20
N ALA A 169 -9.38 -1.34 14.66
CA ALA A 169 -9.00 -2.45 13.79
C ALA A 169 -10.20 -3.09 13.06
N LYS A 170 -11.43 -2.90 13.55
CA LYS A 170 -12.66 -3.42 12.93
C LYS A 170 -13.13 -2.60 11.72
N PHE A 171 -12.59 -1.38 11.53
CA PHE A 171 -12.94 -0.58 10.36
C PHE A 171 -12.47 -1.26 9.08
N LYS A 172 -13.43 -1.68 8.28
CA LYS A 172 -13.20 -2.14 6.91
C LYS A 172 -13.13 -0.91 6.02
N LEU A 173 -11.98 -0.69 5.40
CA LEU A 173 -11.72 0.49 4.58
C LEU A 173 -11.14 0.04 3.25
N LEU A 174 -11.66 0.60 2.18
CA LEU A 174 -11.07 0.44 0.86
C LEU A 174 -9.72 1.16 0.82
N ASP A 175 -8.68 0.47 0.39
CA ASP A 175 -7.40 1.10 0.10
C ASP A 175 -7.54 1.88 -1.23
N HIS A 176 -7.81 3.16 -1.13
CA HIS A 176 -7.85 4.05 -2.28
C HIS A 176 -6.42 4.26 -2.78
N GLY A 177 -5.96 3.38 -3.68
CA GLY A 177 -4.73 3.60 -4.43
C GLY A 177 -4.79 4.95 -5.17
N LYS A 178 -3.62 5.54 -5.42
CA LYS A 178 -3.42 6.86 -6.04
C LYS A 178 -4.29 7.10 -7.26
N LYS A 179 -4.85 8.32 -7.34
CA LYS A 179 -5.45 8.95 -8.54
C LYS A 179 -6.23 8.00 -9.46
N GLN A 180 -7.24 7.35 -8.93
CA GLN A 180 -8.22 6.67 -9.76
C GLN A 180 -9.17 7.71 -10.37
N HIS A 181 -9.53 7.53 -11.64
CA HIS A 181 -10.62 8.30 -12.24
C HIS A 181 -11.90 8.13 -11.44
N ARG A 182 -12.79 9.13 -11.45
CA ARG A 182 -14.06 9.11 -10.71
C ARG A 182 -14.82 7.80 -10.86
N ASN A 183 -14.94 7.28 -12.09
CA ASN A 183 -15.58 6.00 -12.38
C ASN A 183 -14.93 4.82 -11.67
N GLU A 184 -13.61 4.68 -11.77
CA GLU A 184 -12.85 3.58 -11.18
C GLU A 184 -12.95 3.59 -9.66
N ARG A 185 -12.83 4.77 -9.05
CA ARG A 185 -12.94 4.95 -7.60
C ARG A 185 -14.34 4.61 -7.09
N THR A 186 -15.38 5.10 -7.77
CA THR A 186 -16.78 4.80 -7.40
C THR A 186 -17.11 3.34 -7.63
N PHE A 187 -16.61 2.72 -8.69
CA PHE A 187 -16.77 1.30 -8.96
C PHE A 187 -16.10 0.45 -7.86
N ALA A 188 -14.86 0.74 -7.53
CA ALA A 188 -14.14 0.03 -6.46
C ALA A 188 -14.87 0.17 -5.11
N PHE A 189 -15.38 1.36 -4.79
CA PHE A 189 -16.18 1.55 -3.59
C PHE A 189 -17.51 0.80 -3.66
N ALA A 190 -18.17 0.72 -4.81
CA ALA A 190 -19.44 0.01 -4.98
C ALA A 190 -19.27 -1.51 -4.76
N VAL A 191 -18.22 -2.10 -5.32
CA VAL A 191 -17.87 -3.51 -5.08
C VAL A 191 -17.62 -3.75 -3.60
N PHE A 192 -16.76 -2.93 -2.97
CA PHE A 192 -16.48 -3.01 -1.54
C PHE A 192 -17.76 -2.85 -0.69
N ALA A 193 -18.61 -1.86 -1.00
CA ALA A 193 -19.82 -1.58 -0.24
C ALA A 193 -20.83 -2.71 -0.35
N LYS A 194 -21.00 -3.32 -1.53
CA LYS A 194 -21.87 -4.47 -1.75
C LYS A 194 -21.53 -5.65 -0.86
N HIS A 195 -20.23 -5.90 -0.62
CA HIS A 195 -19.78 -6.98 0.24
C HIS A 195 -19.90 -6.71 1.75
N HIS A 196 -19.93 -5.42 2.13
CA HIS A 196 -19.80 -5.07 3.55
C HIS A 196 -21.03 -4.42 4.15
N PHE A 197 -22.00 -3.96 3.35
CA PHE A 197 -23.14 -3.19 3.83
C PHE A 197 -24.44 -3.60 3.14
N ASN A 198 -25.47 -3.82 3.91
CA ASN A 198 -26.82 -4.13 3.37
C ASN A 198 -27.41 -2.94 2.59
N ASP A 199 -27.07 -1.70 2.99
CA ASP A 199 -27.50 -0.46 2.34
C ASP A 199 -26.48 0.06 1.31
N TRP A 200 -25.73 -0.84 0.67
CA TRP A 200 -24.57 -0.53 -0.16
C TRP A 200 -24.87 0.47 -1.30
N GLU A 201 -26.02 0.36 -1.97
CA GLU A 201 -26.37 1.28 -3.04
C GLU A 201 -26.54 2.72 -2.54
N LYS A 202 -27.23 2.89 -1.38
CA LYS A 202 -27.36 4.19 -0.73
C LYS A 202 -26.00 4.77 -0.38
N ARG A 203 -25.08 3.94 0.11
CA ARG A 203 -23.71 4.35 0.40
C ARG A 203 -22.93 4.73 -0.85
N VAL A 204 -23.11 4.04 -1.96
CA VAL A 204 -22.45 4.39 -3.23
C VAL A 204 -22.91 5.75 -3.74
N ARG A 205 -24.21 6.06 -3.65
CA ARG A 205 -24.74 7.38 -4.02
C ARG A 205 -24.16 8.47 -3.13
N ALA A 206 -24.17 8.27 -1.81
CA ALA A 206 -23.55 9.21 -0.86
C ALA A 206 -22.04 9.37 -1.09
N TYR A 207 -21.33 8.29 -1.37
CA TYR A 207 -19.92 8.32 -1.72
C TYR A 207 -19.66 9.15 -2.99
N ASN A 208 -20.46 8.97 -4.03
CA ASN A 208 -20.36 9.73 -5.26
C ASN A 208 -20.46 11.24 -5.02
N GLU A 209 -21.41 11.67 -4.18
CA GLU A 209 -21.59 13.10 -3.84
C GLU A 209 -20.43 13.65 -2.99
N LEU A 210 -19.88 12.85 -2.08
CA LEU A 210 -18.86 13.33 -1.14
C LEU A 210 -17.43 13.29 -1.71
N PHE A 211 -17.14 12.36 -2.62
CA PHE A 211 -15.76 12.06 -3.03
C PHE A 211 -15.46 12.37 -4.49
N ASN A 212 -16.46 12.67 -5.30
CA ASN A 212 -16.28 13.07 -6.69
C ASN A 212 -16.63 14.54 -6.88
N ASP A 213 -15.79 15.26 -7.63
CA ASP A 213 -16.01 16.64 -8.01
C ASP A 213 -15.71 16.78 -9.52
N PRO A 214 -16.73 17.00 -10.35
CA PRO A 214 -18.15 16.85 -10.07
C PRO A 214 -18.55 15.36 -9.86
N PRO A 215 -19.68 15.05 -9.17
CA PRO A 215 -20.20 13.70 -9.06
C PRO A 215 -20.46 13.03 -10.41
N LEU A 216 -20.43 11.68 -10.48
CA LEU A 216 -20.80 10.95 -11.70
C LEU A 216 -22.24 11.24 -12.09
N GLY A 217 -22.48 11.44 -13.37
CA GLY A 217 -23.77 11.85 -13.91
C GLY A 217 -24.03 13.37 -13.89
N LYS A 218 -23.15 14.17 -13.26
CA LYS A 218 -23.29 15.62 -13.18
C LYS A 218 -22.23 16.41 -13.98
N ALA A 219 -21.23 15.73 -14.54
CA ALA A 219 -20.27 16.39 -15.41
C ALA A 219 -20.84 16.56 -16.84
N PRO A 220 -20.46 17.61 -17.58
CA PRO A 220 -20.98 17.87 -18.92
C PRO A 220 -20.79 16.74 -19.93
N LYS A 221 -19.79 15.88 -19.71
CA LYS A 221 -19.48 14.72 -20.57
C LYS A 221 -20.02 13.38 -20.02
N ASP A 222 -20.67 13.39 -18.88
CA ASP A 222 -21.23 12.18 -18.29
C ASP A 222 -22.64 11.93 -18.83
N SER A 223 -23.00 10.66 -19.05
CA SER A 223 -24.41 10.28 -19.14
C SER A 223 -25.12 10.62 -17.82
N PRO A 224 -26.29 11.24 -17.82
CA PRO A 224 -27.05 11.52 -16.59
C PRO A 224 -27.28 10.27 -15.73
N ASN A 225 -27.38 9.09 -16.36
CA ASN A 225 -27.59 7.80 -15.70
C ASN A 225 -26.28 7.08 -15.32
N ARG A 226 -25.12 7.73 -15.46
CA ARG A 226 -23.80 7.08 -15.30
C ARG A 226 -23.62 6.36 -13.98
N LEU A 227 -24.08 6.94 -12.89
CA LEU A 227 -24.01 6.33 -11.56
C LEU A 227 -24.92 5.11 -11.44
N GLU A 228 -26.16 5.19 -11.94
CA GLU A 228 -27.12 4.10 -11.89
C GLU A 228 -26.69 2.93 -12.79
N GLU A 229 -26.10 3.21 -13.94
CA GLU A 229 -25.48 2.19 -14.80
C GLU A 229 -24.37 1.44 -14.07
N LEU A 230 -23.52 2.18 -13.33
CA LEU A 230 -22.45 1.61 -12.51
C LEU A 230 -23.04 0.71 -11.40
N ILE A 231 -24.01 1.21 -10.64
CA ILE A 231 -24.67 0.46 -9.57
C ILE A 231 -25.31 -0.81 -10.14
N LYS A 232 -26.04 -0.71 -11.26
CA LYS A 232 -26.66 -1.85 -11.95
C LYS A 232 -25.63 -2.86 -12.45
N SER A 233 -24.46 -2.40 -12.89
CA SER A 233 -23.38 -3.30 -13.31
C SER A 233 -22.80 -4.10 -12.14
N VAL A 234 -22.66 -3.45 -10.97
CA VAL A 234 -22.16 -4.10 -9.74
C VAL A 234 -23.22 -5.03 -9.14
N SER A 235 -24.51 -4.69 -9.23
CA SER A 235 -25.59 -5.54 -8.70
C SER A 235 -25.69 -6.88 -9.44
N LYS A 236 -25.44 -6.89 -10.76
CA LYS A 236 -25.58 -8.07 -11.63
C LYS A 236 -24.43 -9.09 -11.52
N LYS A 237 -23.28 -8.68 -11.07
CA LYS A 237 -22.09 -9.54 -10.97
C LYS A 237 -21.85 -9.94 -9.52
N ASP A 238 -21.62 -11.22 -9.33
CA ASP A 238 -21.12 -11.71 -8.06
C ASP A 238 -19.59 -11.56 -8.06
N TYR A 239 -19.09 -10.68 -7.20
CA TYR A 239 -17.65 -10.40 -7.04
C TYR A 239 -17.04 -11.19 -5.88
N THR A 240 -17.65 -12.32 -5.49
CA THR A 240 -17.20 -13.16 -4.36
C THR A 240 -15.80 -13.73 -4.52
N SER A 241 -15.22 -13.71 -5.73
CA SER A 241 -13.86 -14.15 -5.99
C SER A 241 -12.75 -13.21 -5.45
N ILE A 242 -13.08 -12.01 -4.97
CA ILE A 242 -12.09 -11.06 -4.45
C ILE A 242 -11.83 -11.25 -2.94
N GLU A 243 -12.66 -12.02 -2.24
CA GLU A 243 -12.59 -12.20 -0.79
C GLU A 243 -12.06 -13.55 -0.30
N ASN A 244 -11.60 -14.44 -1.17
CA ASN A 244 -11.04 -15.73 -0.73
C ASN A 244 -9.58 -15.68 -0.27
N GLU A 245 -8.93 -14.53 -0.32
CA GLU A 245 -7.86 -14.29 0.62
C GLU A 245 -8.48 -13.87 1.97
N LYS A 246 -8.80 -14.84 2.82
CA LYS A 246 -8.90 -14.58 4.26
C LYS A 246 -7.70 -13.72 4.62
N PRO A 247 -7.90 -12.48 5.16
CA PRO A 247 -6.78 -11.83 5.83
C PRO A 247 -6.26 -12.85 6.82
N PRO A 248 -4.94 -13.04 6.98
CA PRO A 248 -4.39 -14.02 7.89
C PRO A 248 -5.15 -13.86 9.21
N SER A 249 -5.75 -14.93 9.67
CA SER A 249 -6.68 -14.89 10.80
C SER A 249 -5.99 -14.09 11.90
N LYS A 250 -6.56 -12.94 12.28
CA LYS A 250 -6.12 -12.19 13.45
C LYS A 250 -6.63 -12.94 14.69
N ASN A 251 -6.26 -14.20 14.78
CA ASN A 251 -6.36 -14.93 16.00
C ASN A 251 -5.25 -14.37 16.91
N PRO A 252 -5.55 -13.81 18.07
CA PRO A 252 -4.53 -13.35 19.02
C PRO A 252 -3.56 -14.46 19.43
N SER A 253 -3.86 -15.69 19.07
CA SER A 253 -3.05 -16.91 19.28
C SER A 253 -2.47 -17.52 18.00
N ALA A 254 -2.42 -16.79 16.88
CA ALA A 254 -1.87 -17.31 15.61
C ALA A 254 -0.42 -17.83 15.74
N TRP A 255 0.37 -17.31 16.71
CA TRP A 255 1.68 -17.85 17.05
C TRP A 255 1.63 -19.26 17.66
N ARG A 256 0.47 -19.68 18.23
CA ARG A 256 0.26 -21.03 18.78
C ARG A 256 -0.05 -22.05 17.70
N GLU A 257 -0.44 -21.60 16.51
CA GLU A 257 -0.64 -22.42 15.31
C GLU A 257 0.66 -22.59 14.51
N GLY A 258 1.74 -21.98 15.00
CA GLY A 258 3.07 -22.11 14.41
C GLY A 258 3.62 -23.53 14.63
N THR A 259 4.34 -24.04 13.64
CA THR A 259 5.07 -25.30 13.71
C THR A 259 6.42 -25.07 14.38
N THR A 260 6.83 -25.95 15.29
CA THR A 260 8.14 -25.83 15.93
C THR A 260 9.26 -26.25 14.99
N ALA A 261 10.47 -25.73 15.23
CA ALA A 261 11.65 -26.14 14.45
C ALA A 261 11.89 -27.68 14.53
N LYS A 262 11.56 -28.29 15.64
CA LYS A 262 11.66 -29.76 15.83
C LYS A 262 10.68 -30.50 14.91
N GLU A 263 9.41 -30.07 14.86
CA GLU A 263 8.40 -30.64 13.97
C GLU A 263 8.79 -30.48 12.50
N ILE A 264 9.31 -29.30 12.11
CA ILE A 264 9.83 -29.08 10.76
C ILE A 264 10.98 -30.04 10.44
N TYR A 265 11.92 -30.22 11.37
CA TYR A 265 13.09 -31.07 11.19
C TYR A 265 12.71 -32.55 11.11
N GLU A 266 11.73 -33.02 11.90
CA GLU A 266 11.25 -34.38 11.95
C GLU A 266 10.24 -34.73 10.84
N THR A 267 9.68 -33.73 10.16
CA THR A 267 8.71 -33.91 9.07
C THR A 267 9.43 -34.29 7.77
N ASN A 268 9.04 -35.38 7.18
CA ASN A 268 9.54 -35.77 5.86
C ASN A 268 8.76 -35.01 4.79
N TYR A 269 9.40 -33.99 4.18
CA TYR A 269 8.84 -33.24 3.08
C TYR A 269 9.21 -33.89 1.74
N PRO A 270 8.31 -33.87 0.74
CA PRO A 270 8.67 -34.32 -0.60
C PRO A 270 9.76 -33.43 -1.19
N ASP A 271 10.56 -33.97 -2.06
CA ASP A 271 11.59 -33.23 -2.77
C ASP A 271 10.99 -32.08 -3.60
N ILE A 272 11.75 -30.99 -3.72
CA ILE A 272 11.33 -29.84 -4.50
C ILE A 272 11.35 -30.21 -5.99
N GLU A 273 10.21 -30.06 -6.68
CA GLU A 273 10.13 -30.19 -8.11
C GLU A 273 10.70 -28.93 -8.78
N TRP A 274 11.97 -28.91 -9.04
CA TRP A 274 12.64 -27.78 -9.68
C TRP A 274 12.20 -27.59 -11.14
N ILE A 275 11.96 -26.36 -11.53
CA ILE A 275 11.79 -25.97 -12.95
C ILE A 275 13.17 -25.80 -13.60
N VAL A 276 14.10 -25.17 -12.88
CA VAL A 276 15.53 -25.13 -13.21
C VAL A 276 16.29 -25.57 -11.96
N ASP A 277 16.98 -26.70 -12.04
CA ASP A 277 17.62 -27.35 -10.90
C ASP A 277 18.42 -26.37 -10.04
N GLY A 278 18.09 -26.29 -8.74
CA GLY A 278 18.73 -25.46 -7.76
C GLY A 278 18.60 -23.94 -7.99
N LEU A 279 17.87 -23.50 -9.03
CA LEU A 279 17.78 -22.08 -9.38
C LEU A 279 16.35 -21.55 -9.38
N ILE A 280 15.40 -22.28 -9.96
CA ILE A 280 13.99 -21.88 -10.04
C ILE A 280 13.12 -23.03 -9.55
N GLY A 281 12.57 -22.88 -8.36
CA GLY A 281 11.62 -23.83 -7.78
C GLY A 281 10.16 -23.47 -8.07
N PRO A 282 9.21 -24.22 -7.49
CA PRO A 282 7.78 -23.86 -7.54
C PRO A 282 7.52 -22.51 -6.87
N GLY A 283 6.49 -21.79 -7.33
CA GLY A 283 6.09 -20.49 -6.81
C GLY A 283 6.58 -19.32 -7.66
N VAL A 284 6.83 -18.17 -7.05
CA VAL A 284 7.16 -16.91 -7.75
C VAL A 284 8.64 -16.58 -7.61
N THR A 285 9.33 -16.47 -8.75
CA THR A 285 10.73 -16.04 -8.81
C THR A 285 10.85 -14.67 -9.50
N PHE A 286 11.59 -13.74 -8.92
CA PHE A 286 11.86 -12.43 -9.49
C PHE A 286 13.30 -12.32 -9.98
N ILE A 287 13.49 -12.03 -11.27
CA ILE A 287 14.77 -11.65 -11.84
C ILE A 287 14.84 -10.13 -11.90
N SER A 288 15.66 -9.51 -11.04
CA SER A 288 15.82 -8.07 -10.96
C SER A 288 17.23 -7.61 -11.35
N GLY A 289 17.37 -6.36 -11.75
CA GLY A 289 18.66 -5.78 -12.12
C GLY A 289 18.50 -4.49 -12.92
N LYS A 290 19.61 -3.78 -13.13
CA LYS A 290 19.66 -2.54 -13.91
C LYS A 290 19.14 -2.74 -15.34
N SER A 291 18.69 -1.65 -15.99
CA SER A 291 18.33 -1.70 -17.42
C SER A 291 19.52 -2.18 -18.27
N LYS A 292 19.23 -2.89 -19.36
CA LYS A 292 20.23 -3.39 -20.33
C LYS A 292 21.21 -4.45 -19.81
N ILE A 293 20.99 -5.04 -18.64
CA ILE A 293 21.85 -6.11 -18.08
C ILE A 293 21.58 -7.51 -18.70
N GLY A 294 20.58 -7.64 -19.58
CA GLY A 294 20.30 -8.93 -20.23
C GLY A 294 19.08 -9.70 -19.67
N LYS A 295 18.28 -9.13 -18.76
CA LYS A 295 17.11 -9.82 -18.17
C LYS A 295 16.17 -10.46 -19.19
N SER A 296 15.80 -9.72 -20.25
CA SER A 296 14.93 -10.26 -21.29
C SER A 296 15.61 -11.35 -22.15
N PHE A 297 16.93 -11.31 -22.29
CA PHE A 297 17.68 -12.42 -22.90
C PHE A 297 17.64 -13.67 -22.01
N ALA A 298 17.82 -13.49 -20.68
CA ALA A 298 17.69 -14.59 -19.72
C ALA A 298 16.28 -15.20 -19.77
N GLY A 299 15.23 -14.37 -19.82
CA GLY A 299 13.85 -14.82 -19.96
C GLY A 299 13.64 -15.70 -21.20
N LEU A 300 14.16 -15.28 -22.36
CA LEU A 300 14.08 -16.05 -23.61
C LEU A 300 14.90 -17.36 -23.57
N GLN A 301 16.04 -17.36 -22.87
CA GLN A 301 16.86 -18.57 -22.69
C GLN A 301 16.19 -19.59 -21.76
N ILE A 302 15.61 -19.12 -20.63
CA ILE A 302 14.87 -19.98 -19.70
C ILE A 302 13.68 -20.62 -20.42
N ASP A 303 12.90 -19.81 -21.13
CA ASP A 303 11.78 -20.22 -21.94
C ASP A 303 12.17 -21.37 -22.90
N TYR A 304 13.18 -21.16 -23.72
CA TYR A 304 13.68 -22.19 -24.62
C TYR A 304 14.19 -23.45 -23.90
N ALA A 305 14.91 -23.26 -22.79
CA ALA A 305 15.47 -24.38 -22.01
C ALA A 305 14.37 -25.23 -21.35
N VAL A 306 13.30 -24.61 -20.85
CA VAL A 306 12.16 -25.32 -20.26
C VAL A 306 11.34 -26.03 -21.34
N GLU A 307 11.04 -25.40 -22.45
CA GLU A 307 10.29 -26.02 -23.57
C GLU A 307 11.03 -27.26 -24.15
N THR A 308 12.34 -27.20 -24.22
CA THR A 308 13.15 -28.27 -24.79
C THR A 308 13.61 -29.32 -23.76
N GLY A 309 13.50 -29.01 -22.46
CA GLY A 309 14.12 -29.81 -21.39
C GLY A 309 15.65 -29.73 -21.41
N GLY A 310 16.20 -28.62 -21.88
CA GLY A 310 17.63 -28.34 -21.97
C GLY A 310 18.23 -27.82 -20.67
N THR A 311 19.22 -26.92 -20.79
CA THR A 311 19.92 -26.34 -19.63
C THR A 311 19.88 -24.83 -19.65
N PHE A 312 19.79 -24.21 -18.49
CA PHE A 312 19.94 -22.78 -18.29
C PHE A 312 21.04 -22.52 -17.25
N LEU A 313 22.07 -21.75 -17.62
CA LEU A 313 23.27 -21.48 -16.79
C LEU A 313 23.93 -22.79 -16.25
N GLY A 314 23.90 -23.84 -17.04
CA GLY A 314 24.44 -25.15 -16.67
C GLY A 314 23.52 -26.02 -15.80
N CYS A 315 22.37 -25.51 -15.35
CA CYS A 315 21.38 -26.23 -14.58
C CYS A 315 20.34 -26.90 -15.51
N LYS A 316 19.94 -28.16 -15.22
CA LYS A 316 18.95 -28.89 -15.99
C LYS A 316 17.56 -28.25 -15.79
N CYS A 317 16.77 -28.20 -16.86
CA CYS A 317 15.40 -27.69 -16.83
C CYS A 317 14.38 -28.82 -16.94
N ALA A 318 13.32 -28.75 -16.16
CA ALA A 318 12.14 -29.59 -16.35
C ALA A 318 11.47 -29.23 -17.68
N LYS A 319 11.17 -30.25 -18.50
CA LYS A 319 10.48 -30.03 -19.79
C LYS A 319 9.01 -29.73 -19.56
N GLY A 320 8.47 -28.73 -20.27
CA GLY A 320 7.06 -28.40 -20.29
C GLY A 320 6.75 -27.10 -21.03
N LYS A 321 5.46 -26.75 -21.10
CA LYS A 321 4.99 -25.58 -21.83
C LYS A 321 5.20 -24.29 -21.04
N VAL A 322 5.51 -23.22 -21.75
CA VAL A 322 5.74 -21.88 -21.21
C VAL A 322 4.77 -20.88 -21.83
N LEU A 323 4.19 -20.03 -20.99
CA LEU A 323 3.45 -18.85 -21.42
C LEU A 323 4.30 -17.59 -21.14
N HIS A 324 4.67 -16.87 -22.18
CA HIS A 324 5.57 -15.71 -22.09
C HIS A 324 4.86 -14.40 -22.45
N TYR A 325 4.61 -13.56 -21.46
CA TYR A 325 4.11 -12.19 -21.63
C TYR A 325 5.27 -11.23 -21.94
N SER A 326 5.52 -10.98 -23.24
CA SER A 326 6.52 -10.02 -23.69
C SER A 326 5.92 -8.63 -23.85
N LEU A 327 5.91 -7.83 -22.77
CA LEU A 327 5.13 -6.61 -22.66
C LEU A 327 5.90 -5.32 -23.00
N GLU A 328 7.21 -5.40 -23.14
CA GLU A 328 8.06 -4.29 -23.56
C GLU A 328 8.57 -4.48 -24.99
N ASP A 329 8.89 -5.72 -25.34
CA ASP A 329 9.47 -6.06 -26.62
C ASP A 329 8.45 -6.65 -27.59
N GLY A 330 8.42 -6.16 -28.81
CA GLY A 330 7.55 -6.68 -29.86
C GLY A 330 8.17 -7.88 -30.59
N LYS A 331 7.34 -8.59 -31.40
CA LYS A 331 7.69 -9.78 -32.17
C LYS A 331 9.01 -9.66 -32.94
N ARG A 332 9.23 -8.51 -33.60
CA ARG A 332 10.46 -8.26 -34.40
C ARG A 332 11.71 -8.24 -33.52
N ARG A 333 11.64 -7.67 -32.30
CA ARG A 333 12.79 -7.60 -31.39
C ARG A 333 13.12 -8.98 -30.80
N ASN A 334 12.12 -9.76 -30.41
CA ASN A 334 12.34 -11.13 -29.94
C ASN A 334 12.93 -12.03 -31.03
N LYS A 335 12.40 -11.95 -32.25
CA LYS A 335 13.00 -12.66 -33.39
C LYS A 335 14.50 -12.36 -33.55
N ARG A 336 14.89 -11.08 -33.48
CA ARG A 336 16.29 -10.66 -33.55
C ARG A 336 17.12 -11.20 -32.39
N ARG A 337 16.57 -11.27 -31.19
CA ARG A 337 17.25 -11.83 -30.01
C ARG A 337 17.51 -13.31 -30.17
N TRP A 338 16.53 -14.10 -30.61
CA TRP A 338 16.72 -15.52 -30.90
C TRP A 338 17.82 -15.73 -31.92
N GLN A 339 17.83 -14.96 -33.01
CA GLN A 339 18.91 -14.99 -34.01
C GLN A 339 20.26 -14.65 -33.39
N THR A 340 20.34 -13.64 -32.54
CA THR A 340 21.59 -13.25 -31.85
C THR A 340 22.09 -14.35 -30.91
N MET A 341 21.19 -15.09 -30.26
CA MET A 341 21.55 -16.21 -29.38
C MET A 341 21.81 -17.53 -30.12
N GLY A 342 21.60 -17.59 -31.43
CA GLY A 342 21.66 -18.85 -32.17
C GLY A 342 20.59 -19.87 -31.76
N ILE A 343 19.48 -19.41 -31.20
CA ILE A 343 18.39 -20.26 -30.73
C ILE A 343 17.33 -20.38 -31.84
N SER A 344 16.93 -21.62 -32.15
CA SER A 344 15.75 -21.86 -32.98
C SER A 344 14.48 -21.66 -32.20
N PRO A 345 13.43 -21.07 -32.79
CA PRO A 345 12.16 -20.91 -32.10
C PRO A 345 11.61 -22.24 -31.56
N ASN A 346 10.99 -22.18 -30.38
CA ASN A 346 10.27 -23.26 -29.71
C ASN A 346 8.77 -23.12 -29.87
N GLU A 347 8.00 -23.96 -29.20
CA GLU A 347 6.53 -23.92 -29.19
C GLU A 347 5.93 -23.09 -28.04
N ALA A 348 6.74 -22.32 -27.30
CA ALA A 348 6.25 -21.48 -26.23
C ALA A 348 5.20 -20.48 -26.73
N LEU A 349 4.15 -20.30 -25.97
CA LEU A 349 3.09 -19.36 -26.29
C LEU A 349 3.47 -17.94 -25.84
N TYR A 350 3.59 -17.03 -26.82
CA TYR A 350 3.92 -15.64 -26.57
C TYR A 350 2.72 -14.73 -26.63
N GLN A 351 2.51 -13.94 -25.58
CA GLN A 351 1.58 -12.84 -25.54
C GLN A 351 2.33 -11.50 -25.65
N PHE A 352 1.91 -10.66 -26.60
CA PHE A 352 2.54 -9.38 -26.86
C PHE A 352 1.56 -8.24 -26.59
N ARG A 353 2.05 -7.18 -25.93
CA ARG A 353 1.29 -5.96 -25.81
C ARG A 353 1.40 -5.15 -27.09
N ASP A 354 0.37 -5.18 -27.92
CA ASP A 354 0.24 -4.32 -29.08
C ASP A 354 -0.94 -3.34 -28.94
N ARG A 355 -1.22 -2.57 -30.02
CA ARG A 355 -2.35 -1.62 -30.03
C ARG A 355 -3.73 -2.31 -29.99
N LYS A 356 -3.81 -3.58 -30.35
CA LYS A 356 -5.04 -4.37 -30.44
C LYS A 356 -5.23 -5.26 -29.23
N THR A 357 -4.15 -5.79 -28.67
CA THR A 357 -4.16 -6.71 -27.53
C THR A 357 -4.05 -5.93 -26.23
N LYS A 358 -5.14 -5.86 -25.48
CA LYS A 358 -5.17 -5.31 -24.13
C LYS A 358 -4.92 -6.45 -23.15
N ILE A 359 -3.65 -6.64 -22.76
CA ILE A 359 -3.33 -7.55 -21.66
C ILE A 359 -3.83 -6.91 -20.35
N PRO A 360 -4.70 -7.59 -19.60
CA PRO A 360 -5.24 -7.06 -18.37
C PRO A 360 -4.14 -6.88 -17.31
N LEU A 361 -4.43 -6.13 -16.24
CA LEU A 361 -3.55 -6.07 -15.09
C LEU A 361 -3.74 -7.33 -14.24
N LEU A 362 -2.77 -7.66 -13.40
CA LEU A 362 -2.78 -8.87 -12.58
C LEU A 362 -4.06 -8.98 -11.75
N THR A 363 -4.54 -7.87 -11.18
CA THR A 363 -5.76 -7.81 -10.37
C THR A 363 -7.02 -7.47 -11.18
N MET A 364 -6.99 -7.57 -12.51
CA MET A 364 -8.07 -7.16 -13.41
C MET A 364 -8.26 -8.16 -14.57
N GLY A 365 -8.03 -9.43 -14.32
CA GLY A 365 -8.29 -10.52 -15.27
C GLY A 365 -7.06 -11.23 -15.83
N LEU A 366 -5.82 -10.82 -15.51
CA LEU A 366 -4.63 -11.54 -15.96
C LEU A 366 -4.44 -12.85 -15.18
N GLU A 367 -4.84 -12.87 -13.92
CA GLU A 367 -4.78 -14.08 -13.09
C GLU A 367 -5.71 -15.14 -13.65
N GLU A 368 -6.93 -14.78 -13.97
CA GLU A 368 -7.91 -15.66 -14.58
C GLU A 368 -7.45 -16.17 -15.97
N GLU A 369 -6.83 -15.29 -16.78
CA GLU A 369 -6.27 -15.67 -18.08
C GLU A 369 -5.15 -16.70 -17.93
N ILE A 370 -4.27 -16.53 -16.93
CA ILE A 370 -3.19 -17.48 -16.62
C ILE A 370 -3.78 -18.81 -16.11
N GLU A 371 -4.77 -18.77 -15.21
CA GLU A 371 -5.44 -19.98 -14.73
C GLU A 371 -6.11 -20.75 -15.87
N ASP A 372 -6.78 -20.06 -16.76
CA ASP A 372 -7.44 -20.69 -17.92
C ASP A 372 -6.43 -21.34 -18.85
N TRP A 373 -5.27 -20.68 -19.07
CA TRP A 373 -4.19 -21.28 -19.84
C TRP A 373 -3.60 -22.53 -19.14
N ILE A 374 -3.39 -22.50 -17.82
CA ILE A 374 -2.91 -23.66 -17.05
C ILE A 374 -3.89 -24.82 -17.14
N LYS A 375 -5.20 -24.56 -17.01
CA LYS A 375 -6.25 -25.60 -17.14
C LYS A 375 -6.29 -26.23 -18.56
N ALA A 376 -6.04 -25.41 -19.58
CA ALA A 376 -6.04 -25.83 -20.97
C ALA A 376 -4.73 -26.50 -21.42
N THR A 377 -3.66 -26.45 -20.61
CA THR A 377 -2.32 -26.89 -20.98
C THR A 377 -1.79 -27.91 -19.93
N PRO A 378 -2.02 -29.22 -20.11
CA PRO A 378 -1.68 -30.24 -19.09
C PRO A 378 -0.21 -30.28 -18.68
N ASP A 379 0.71 -29.90 -19.57
CA ASP A 379 2.15 -29.83 -19.35
C ASP A 379 2.68 -28.41 -19.10
N ALA A 380 1.80 -27.49 -18.67
CA ALA A 380 2.17 -26.14 -18.25
C ALA A 380 3.20 -26.18 -17.11
N LYS A 381 4.35 -25.52 -17.28
CA LYS A 381 5.44 -25.50 -16.30
C LYS A 381 5.78 -24.10 -15.82
N MET A 382 5.66 -23.08 -16.69
CA MET A 382 6.12 -21.74 -16.34
C MET A 382 5.31 -20.66 -17.02
N VAL A 383 5.11 -19.55 -16.30
CA VAL A 383 4.63 -18.29 -16.86
C VAL A 383 5.72 -17.23 -16.68
N ILE A 384 6.12 -16.57 -17.74
CA ILE A 384 7.12 -15.48 -17.71
C ILE A 384 6.41 -14.16 -18.01
N ILE A 385 6.64 -13.14 -17.18
CA ILE A 385 6.09 -11.79 -17.37
C ILE A 385 7.25 -10.79 -17.48
N ASP A 386 7.54 -10.28 -18.66
CA ASP A 386 8.64 -9.36 -18.92
C ASP A 386 8.16 -8.04 -19.56
N PRO A 387 8.20 -6.93 -18.82
CA PRO A 387 8.49 -6.81 -17.38
C PRO A 387 7.20 -6.81 -16.53
N TYR A 388 7.29 -7.33 -15.31
CA TYR A 388 6.20 -7.36 -14.33
C TYR A 388 5.54 -6.00 -14.08
N ILE A 389 6.29 -4.90 -14.14
CA ILE A 389 5.78 -3.54 -13.93
C ILE A 389 4.62 -3.17 -14.89
N LYS A 390 4.52 -3.82 -16.05
CA LYS A 390 3.48 -3.53 -17.04
C LYS A 390 2.12 -4.12 -16.69
N VAL A 391 2.07 -5.13 -15.82
CA VAL A 391 0.84 -5.79 -15.33
C VAL A 391 0.51 -5.40 -13.90
N LYS A 392 1.40 -4.72 -13.19
CA LYS A 392 1.15 -4.25 -11.83
C LYS A 392 0.28 -3.00 -11.83
N LYS A 393 -0.75 -2.96 -11.00
CA LYS A 393 -1.73 -1.88 -10.89
C LYS A 393 -1.15 -0.54 -10.36
N THR A 394 0.03 -0.50 -9.74
CA THR A 394 0.56 0.69 -9.10
C THR A 394 1.79 1.27 -9.79
N ARG A 395 1.69 2.53 -10.22
CA ARG A 395 2.80 3.40 -10.64
C ARG A 395 3.81 3.75 -9.52
N THR A 396 3.88 2.94 -8.45
CA THR A 396 4.67 3.27 -7.24
C THR A 396 6.13 2.84 -7.33
N MET A 397 6.58 2.27 -8.45
CA MET A 397 7.97 1.83 -8.61
C MET A 397 8.94 2.91 -9.06
N GLU A 398 8.49 4.08 -9.53
CA GLU A 398 9.42 5.20 -9.81
C GLU A 398 10.08 5.79 -8.55
N LYS A 399 9.55 5.48 -7.35
CA LYS A 399 10.18 5.84 -6.06
C LYS A 399 10.80 4.67 -5.30
N LEU A 400 10.58 3.43 -5.77
CA LEU A 400 11.25 2.22 -5.26
C LEU A 400 12.52 1.87 -6.05
N GLU A 401 12.87 2.64 -7.08
CA GLU A 401 14.19 2.57 -7.73
C GLU A 401 15.32 3.28 -6.95
N ARG A 402 15.02 3.86 -5.80
CA ARG A 402 16.05 4.10 -4.77
C ARG A 402 16.04 2.89 -3.84
N PRO A 403 17.19 2.28 -3.63
CA PRO A 403 17.32 0.83 -3.47
C PRO A 403 16.85 0.39 -2.10
N LEU A 404 15.93 -0.55 -2.06
CA LEU A 404 15.90 -1.56 -1.00
C LEU A 404 17.15 -2.49 -1.06
N CYS A 405 18.09 -2.18 -1.94
CA CYS A 405 19.40 -2.82 -2.07
C CYS A 405 20.54 -2.03 -1.40
N HIS A 406 20.24 -1.10 -0.49
CA HIS A 406 21.25 -0.59 0.41
C HIS A 406 20.81 -0.86 1.85
N ASP A 407 21.59 -1.76 2.37
CA ASP A 407 21.75 -2.14 3.75
C ASP A 407 20.85 -3.32 4.23
N LYS A 408 21.48 -4.48 4.17
CA LYS A 408 21.75 -5.38 5.29
C LYS A 408 21.72 -6.87 5.03
N TYR A 409 21.45 -7.37 3.83
CA TYR A 409 21.63 -8.82 3.63
C TYR A 409 22.22 -9.11 2.24
N ASN A 410 23.57 -9.24 2.19
CA ASN A 410 24.26 -9.89 1.09
C ASN A 410 24.19 -11.41 1.32
N TYR A 411 23.39 -12.10 0.51
CA TYR A 411 23.52 -13.56 0.41
C TYR A 411 24.59 -13.88 -0.64
N HIS A 412 25.71 -14.41 -0.17
CA HIS A 412 26.67 -15.08 -1.02
C HIS A 412 26.29 -16.54 -1.16
N LEU A 413 25.91 -16.97 -2.35
CA LEU A 413 25.83 -18.38 -2.71
C LEU A 413 27.26 -18.92 -2.82
N THR A 414 27.76 -19.54 -1.79
CA THR A 414 28.88 -20.48 -1.83
C THR A 414 28.33 -21.89 -1.90
N LYS A 415 29.11 -22.77 -2.56
CA LYS A 415 28.80 -24.18 -2.85
C LYS A 415 28.06 -24.93 -1.74
N PRO A 416 27.26 -25.95 -2.04
CA PRO A 416 26.37 -26.62 -1.10
C PRO A 416 27.17 -27.16 0.08
N ASN A 417 26.80 -26.73 1.28
CA ASN A 417 27.01 -27.30 2.61
C ASN A 417 27.51 -26.38 3.72
N THR A 418 27.49 -25.06 3.56
CA THR A 418 27.75 -24.19 4.73
C THR A 418 27.00 -22.86 4.63
N TYR A 419 26.08 -22.63 5.57
CA TYR A 419 25.47 -21.33 5.80
C TYR A 419 26.31 -20.57 6.84
N HIS A 420 26.94 -19.45 6.41
CA HIS A 420 27.54 -18.50 7.34
C HIS A 420 26.84 -17.15 7.26
N PHE A 421 26.33 -16.69 8.38
CA PHE A 421 25.92 -15.30 8.57
C PHE A 421 27.16 -14.48 8.86
N SER A 422 27.49 -13.51 8.01
CA SER A 422 28.48 -12.49 8.36
C SER A 422 27.96 -11.10 8.08
N THR A 423 27.98 -10.29 9.10
CA THR A 423 27.82 -8.84 9.03
C THR A 423 29.21 -8.26 8.77
N HIS A 424 29.55 -7.79 7.56
CA HIS A 424 30.73 -6.94 7.39
C HIS A 424 30.72 -6.02 6.17
N LYS A 425 31.42 -4.92 6.39
CA LYS A 425 31.70 -3.71 5.65
C LYS A 425 32.05 -3.88 4.17
N LYS A 426 31.75 -2.80 3.43
CA LYS A 426 32.12 -2.56 2.03
C LYS A 426 33.53 -3.06 1.69
N VAL A 427 33.61 -3.86 0.63
CA VAL A 427 34.84 -4.02 -0.17
C VAL A 427 34.48 -3.70 -1.63
N SER A 428 35.25 -2.79 -2.19
CA SER A 428 35.18 -2.37 -3.59
C SER A 428 35.57 -3.50 -4.53
N PRO A 429 34.99 -3.60 -5.75
CA PRO A 429 35.40 -4.60 -6.71
C PRO A 429 36.68 -4.11 -7.43
N LYS A 430 37.80 -4.70 -7.06
CA LYS A 430 38.99 -4.70 -7.92
C LYS A 430 39.48 -6.14 -8.08
N CYS A 431 39.60 -6.53 -9.33
CA CYS A 431 40.44 -7.58 -9.89
C CYS A 431 40.15 -9.04 -9.49
N ILE A 432 39.63 -9.80 -10.46
CA ILE A 432 40.26 -11.07 -10.81
C ILE A 432 40.38 -11.11 -12.34
N ALA A 433 41.52 -10.69 -12.81
CA ALA A 433 42.17 -11.26 -14.00
C ALA A 433 43.30 -12.11 -13.43
N GLY A 434 43.38 -13.36 -13.85
CA GLY A 434 44.39 -14.32 -13.41
C GLY A 434 44.24 -15.59 -14.25
N THR A 435 44.78 -15.60 -15.35
CA THR A 435 45.59 -16.43 -16.21
C THR A 435 45.96 -17.80 -15.66
N SER A 436 45.59 -18.80 -16.49
CA SER A 436 46.29 -19.98 -16.97
C SER A 436 47.50 -20.51 -16.16
N GLY A 437 47.41 -21.78 -15.93
CA GLY A 437 48.41 -22.75 -15.62
C GLY A 437 47.76 -24.09 -15.56
#